data_65dd3b2e17c497841ced4d72ebded1ab
#
_entry.id   65dd3b2e17c497841ced4d72ebded1ab
#
_cell.length_a   1.000
_cell.length_b   1.000
_cell.length_c   1.000
_cell.angle_alpha   90.00
_cell.angle_beta   90.00
_cell.angle_gamma   90.00
#
_symmetry.space_group_name_H-M   'P 1'
#
loop_
_entity.id
_entity.type
_entity.pdbx_description
1 polymer ?
#
loop_
_entity_poly.entity_id
_entity_poly.type
_entity_poly.pdbx_seq_one_letter_code
_entity_poly.pdbx_strand_id
1 'polypeptide(L)'
;MTMNEDQDPLDDRIKYFIESHVDADNVCVAYVLVATIQNYVTTEQKFFTICPPEQVTSTTIGLLESASAAEKLRIAKQLLEED
;
A
#
# COMPACT_ATOMS: atom_id res chain seq x y z
N MET A 1 -3.52 -29.66 -4.49
CA MET A 1 -2.60 -29.16 -3.51
C MET A 1 -3.04 -27.78 -3.03
N THR A 2 -3.12 -27.67 -1.77
CA THR A 2 -3.47 -26.39 -1.21
C THR A 2 -2.22 -25.52 -1.12
N MET A 3 -2.30 -24.35 -1.68
CA MET A 3 -1.28 -23.38 -1.44
C MET A 3 -1.25 -23.06 0.03
N ASN A 4 -0.06 -23.02 0.55
CA ASN A 4 0.12 -22.59 1.91
C ASN A 4 -0.28 -21.11 1.99
N GLU A 5 -1.32 -20.83 2.73
CA GLU A 5 -1.85 -19.48 2.82
C GLU A 5 -0.85 -18.50 3.43
N ASP A 6 0.12 -19.00 4.18
CA ASP A 6 1.14 -18.19 4.80
C ASP A 6 2.23 -17.76 3.83
N GLN A 7 2.20 -18.30 2.61
CA GLN A 7 3.21 -18.01 1.61
C GLN A 7 2.57 -17.47 0.36
N ASP A 8 2.02 -16.29 0.46
CA ASP A 8 1.48 -15.60 -0.70
C ASP A 8 2.63 -15.06 -1.53
N PRO A 9 2.85 -15.55 -2.75
CA PRO A 9 3.92 -15.04 -3.61
C PRO A 9 3.84 -13.54 -3.87
N LEU A 10 2.63 -13.00 -3.91
CA LEU A 10 2.46 -11.57 -4.11
C LEU A 10 2.95 -10.79 -2.89
N ASP A 11 2.65 -11.29 -1.69
CA ASP A 11 3.11 -10.67 -0.46
C ASP A 11 4.63 -10.58 -0.43
N ASP A 12 5.30 -11.67 -0.77
CA ASP A 12 6.76 -11.69 -0.81
C ASP A 12 7.31 -10.72 -1.84
N ARG A 13 6.68 -10.62 -2.98
CA ARG A 13 7.13 -9.71 -4.03
C ARG A 13 6.96 -8.25 -3.63
N ILE A 14 5.86 -7.93 -2.99
CA ILE A 14 5.61 -6.57 -2.52
C ILE A 14 6.65 -6.17 -1.49
N LYS A 15 6.88 -7.04 -0.51
CA LYS A 15 7.89 -6.77 0.52
C LYS A 15 9.26 -6.61 -0.09
N TYR A 16 9.63 -7.48 -1.00
CA TYR A 16 10.91 -7.39 -1.68
C TYR A 16 11.05 -6.08 -2.45
N PHE A 17 10.00 -5.69 -3.16
CA PHE A 17 10.01 -4.45 -3.92
C PHE A 17 10.24 -3.24 -2.98
N ILE A 18 9.51 -3.21 -1.88
CA ILE A 18 9.64 -2.12 -0.92
C ILE A 18 11.05 -2.09 -0.33
N GLU A 19 11.54 -3.26 0.09
CA GLU A 19 12.85 -3.36 0.71
C GLU A 19 13.99 -3.01 -0.23
N SER A 20 13.79 -3.21 -1.53
CA SER A 20 14.81 -2.86 -2.51
C SER A 20 15.00 -1.36 -2.67
N HIS A 21 14.09 -0.56 -2.14
CA HIS A 21 14.16 0.90 -2.23
C HIS A 21 14.69 1.55 -0.96
N VAL A 22 15.08 0.76 0.01
CA VAL A 22 15.63 1.27 1.27
C VAL A 22 16.95 0.57 1.57
N ASP A 23 17.61 1.02 2.62
CA ASP A 23 18.89 0.44 3.00
C ASP A 23 18.77 -1.03 3.35
N ALA A 24 19.87 -1.77 3.16
CA ALA A 24 19.87 -3.23 3.26
C ALA A 24 19.47 -3.78 4.64
N ASP A 25 19.59 -2.97 5.67
CA ASP A 25 19.29 -3.42 7.03
C ASP A 25 17.81 -3.28 7.40
N ASN A 26 16.98 -2.89 6.46
CA ASN A 26 15.55 -2.66 6.72
C ASN A 26 14.70 -3.78 6.17
N VAL A 27 13.64 -4.11 6.89
CA VAL A 27 12.67 -5.09 6.43
C VAL A 27 11.28 -4.47 6.45
N CYS A 28 10.45 -4.89 5.51
CA CYS A 28 9.07 -4.41 5.46
C CYS A 28 8.21 -5.22 6.42
N VAL A 29 7.70 -4.57 7.46
CA VAL A 29 6.89 -5.25 8.48
C VAL A 29 5.38 -5.08 8.26
N ALA A 30 4.99 -4.11 7.46
CA ALA A 30 3.58 -3.84 7.20
C ALA A 30 3.46 -3.03 5.92
N TYR A 31 2.37 -3.24 5.21
CA TYR A 31 2.08 -2.43 4.03
C TYR A 31 0.60 -2.46 3.71
N VAL A 32 0.17 -1.53 2.89
CA VAL A 32 -1.16 -1.56 2.30
C VAL A 32 -1.05 -0.94 0.90
N LEU A 33 -1.65 -1.61 -0.06
CA LEU A 33 -1.76 -1.12 -1.43
C LEU A 33 -3.21 -0.76 -1.68
N VAL A 34 -3.43 0.40 -2.26
CA VAL A 34 -4.77 0.84 -2.62
C VAL A 34 -4.77 1.14 -4.10
N ALA A 35 -5.76 0.62 -4.79
CA ALA A 35 -5.91 0.88 -6.22
C ALA A 35 -7.36 1.16 -6.53
N THR A 36 -7.57 1.97 -7.54
CA THR A 36 -8.91 2.20 -8.11
C THR A 36 -8.94 1.53 -9.47
N ILE A 37 -9.92 0.68 -9.67
CA ILE A 37 -10.14 0.04 -10.97
C ILE A 37 -11.42 0.59 -11.56
N GLN A 38 -11.43 0.74 -12.86
CA GLN A 38 -12.59 1.26 -13.57
C GLN A 38 -12.95 0.34 -14.70
N ASN A 39 -14.25 0.03 -14.78
CA ASN A 39 -14.76 -0.72 -15.92
C ASN A 39 -14.95 0.26 -17.07
N TYR A 40 -14.22 0.04 -18.17
CA TYR A 40 -14.26 1.01 -19.26
C TYR A 40 -15.56 0.96 -20.08
N VAL A 41 -16.41 -0.03 -19.85
CA VAL A 41 -17.70 -0.12 -20.51
C VAL A 41 -18.77 0.63 -19.70
N THR A 42 -18.86 0.34 -18.41
CA THR A 42 -19.89 0.93 -17.53
C THR A 42 -19.43 2.18 -16.82
N THR A 43 -18.12 2.45 -16.80
CA THR A 43 -17.47 3.54 -16.06
C THR A 43 -17.60 3.43 -14.55
N GLU A 44 -18.05 2.28 -14.04
CA GLU A 44 -18.06 2.04 -12.60
C GLU A 44 -16.65 1.94 -12.07
N GLN A 45 -16.43 2.50 -10.89
CA GLN A 45 -15.14 2.46 -10.21
C GLN A 45 -15.25 1.69 -8.92
N LYS A 46 -14.19 0.97 -8.59
CA LYS A 46 -14.10 0.22 -7.33
C LYS A 46 -12.75 0.44 -6.71
N PHE A 47 -12.72 0.46 -5.39
CA PHE A 47 -11.47 0.47 -4.64
C PHE A 47 -11.04 -0.96 -4.40
N PHE A 48 -9.73 -1.13 -4.41
CA PHE A 48 -9.12 -2.42 -4.23
C PHE A 48 -7.96 -2.26 -3.25
N THR A 49 -7.98 -3.04 -2.17
CA THR A 49 -6.99 -2.93 -1.12
C THR A 49 -6.30 -4.26 -0.93
N ILE A 50 -4.97 -4.25 -0.88
CA ILE A 50 -4.17 -5.44 -0.64
C ILE A 50 -3.26 -5.19 0.55
N CYS A 51 -3.24 -6.13 1.48
CA CYS A 51 -2.35 -6.08 2.63
C CYS A 51 -1.91 -7.49 2.96
N PRO A 52 -0.87 -7.66 3.81
CA PRO A 52 -0.43 -8.99 4.21
C PRO A 52 -1.57 -9.78 4.85
N PRO A 53 -1.67 -11.09 4.58
CA PRO A 53 -2.80 -11.89 5.10
C PRO A 53 -2.95 -11.86 6.61
N GLU A 54 -1.84 -11.73 7.33
CA GLU A 54 -1.86 -11.76 8.79
C GLU A 54 -1.90 -10.38 9.43
N GLN A 55 -1.93 -9.33 8.61
CA GLN A 55 -1.91 -7.98 9.13
C GLN A 55 -3.24 -7.65 9.80
N VAL A 56 -3.18 -7.18 11.04
CA VAL A 56 -4.41 -6.84 11.75
C VAL A 56 -5.02 -5.55 11.19
N THR A 57 -6.33 -5.45 11.30
CA THR A 57 -7.08 -4.35 10.72
C THR A 57 -6.62 -2.99 11.24
N SER A 58 -6.30 -2.90 12.53
CA SER A 58 -5.84 -1.63 13.10
C SER A 58 -4.53 -1.17 12.49
N THR A 59 -3.64 -2.09 12.14
CA THR A 59 -2.40 -1.74 11.46
C THR A 59 -2.68 -1.20 10.07
N THR A 60 -3.57 -1.84 9.33
CA THR A 60 -3.95 -1.38 8.00
C THR A 60 -4.56 0.02 8.05
N ILE A 61 -5.47 0.26 8.98
CA ILE A 61 -6.09 1.57 9.14
C ILE A 61 -5.06 2.62 9.51
N GLY A 62 -4.16 2.29 10.44
CA GLY A 62 -3.09 3.20 10.83
C GLY A 62 -2.21 3.60 9.68
N LEU A 63 -1.85 2.64 8.82
CA LEU A 63 -1.05 2.92 7.63
C LEU A 63 -1.79 3.85 6.68
N LEU A 64 -3.07 3.60 6.45
CA LEU A 64 -3.86 4.44 5.57
C LEU A 64 -3.97 5.87 6.09
N GLU A 65 -4.20 6.03 7.39
CA GLU A 65 -4.30 7.34 7.99
C GLU A 65 -2.97 8.09 7.95
N SER A 66 -1.88 7.40 8.26
CA SER A 66 -0.55 8.00 8.23
C SER A 66 -0.16 8.42 6.82
N ALA A 67 -0.42 7.57 5.85
CA ALA A 67 -0.11 7.87 4.46
C ALA A 67 -0.95 9.06 3.97
N SER A 68 -2.22 9.10 4.34
CA SER A 68 -3.09 10.21 3.96
C SER A 68 -2.58 11.52 4.53
N ALA A 69 -2.19 11.54 5.80
CA ALA A 69 -1.66 12.74 6.45
C ALA A 69 -0.36 13.18 5.78
N ALA A 70 0.53 12.24 5.48
CA ALA A 70 1.80 12.56 4.83
C ALA A 70 1.58 13.14 3.44
N GLU A 71 0.65 12.57 2.68
CA GLU A 71 0.38 13.07 1.34
C GLU A 71 -0.25 14.45 1.36
N LYS A 72 -1.15 14.71 2.30
CA LYS A 72 -1.76 16.03 2.44
C LYS A 72 -0.70 17.08 2.75
N LEU A 73 0.25 16.75 3.61
CA LEU A 73 1.33 17.66 3.94
C LEU A 73 2.24 17.89 2.75
N ARG A 74 2.56 16.85 2.00
CA ARG A 74 3.39 16.97 0.81
C ARG A 74 2.74 17.87 -0.23
N ILE A 75 1.46 17.70 -0.45
CA ILE A 75 0.71 18.52 -1.41
C ILE A 75 0.68 19.97 -0.95
N ALA A 76 0.44 20.21 0.33
CA ALA A 76 0.42 21.57 0.86
C ALA A 76 1.77 22.26 0.67
N LYS A 77 2.87 21.55 0.93
CA LYS A 77 4.20 22.12 0.72
C LYS A 77 4.45 22.44 -0.74
N GLN A 78 4.02 21.55 -1.61
CA GLN A 78 4.20 21.74 -3.04
C GLN A 78 3.47 22.99 -3.55
N LEU A 79 2.25 23.19 -3.06
CA LEU A 79 1.47 24.36 -3.43
C LEU A 79 2.12 25.66 -2.95
N LEU A 80 2.73 25.64 -1.77
CA LEU A 80 3.43 26.80 -1.25
C LEU A 80 4.69 27.11 -2.05
N GLU A 81 5.32 26.11 -2.60
CA GLU A 81 6.56 26.27 -3.35
C GLU A 81 6.33 26.74 -4.79
N GLU A 82 5.10 26.66 -5.27
CA GLU A 82 4.79 27.05 -6.64
C GLU A 82 4.65 28.56 -6.83
N ASP A 83 4.73 29.32 -5.77
CA ASP A 83 4.73 30.76 -5.90
C ASP A 83 6.13 31.30 -6.31
#